data_fe8215da4623264eb26f3c2cca6311b9
#
_entry.id   fe8215da4623264eb26f3c2cca6311b9
#
_cell.length_a   1.000
_cell.length_b   1.000
_cell.length_c   1.000
_cell.angle_alpha   90.00
_cell.angle_beta   90.00
_cell.angle_gamma   90.00
#
_symmetry.space_group_name_H-M   'P 1'
#
loop_
_entity.id
_entity.type
_entity.pdbx_description
1 polymer ?
#
loop_
_entity_poly.entity_id
_entity_poly.type
_entity_poly.pdbx_seq_one_letter_code
_entity_poly.pdbx_strand_id
1 'polypeptide(L)'
;MAIPMEHYEEAAAYIRLRMTERPEVCLVLGSGLGRLAEEVEDAGSIPYEDIPHFPRSTVASHAGRLVLGRLNGRPAAVMAGRFHYYEGYSMETITFYVRVMHLLQVKKLLITNAAGGVNESFRVGDFMLITDHLKFFTDSPARGAALPAFGERFFDLS
;
A
#
# COMPACT_ATOMS: atom_id res chain seq x y z
N MET A 1 -7.50 3.44 -19.51
CA MET A 1 -6.20 3.96 -20.02
C MET A 1 -5.17 3.72 -18.95
N ALA A 2 -3.93 3.39 -19.31
CA ALA A 2 -2.85 3.21 -18.34
C ALA A 2 -2.55 4.55 -17.62
N ILE A 3 -2.22 4.49 -16.34
CA ILE A 3 -1.85 5.66 -15.55
C ILE A 3 -0.49 6.16 -16.05
N PRO A 4 -0.35 7.46 -16.45
CA PRO A 4 0.91 8.02 -16.91
C PRO A 4 2.00 7.99 -15.82
N MET A 5 3.27 7.89 -16.22
CA MET A 5 4.40 7.90 -15.30
C MET A 5 4.45 9.16 -14.45
N GLU A 6 4.12 10.30 -15.03
CA GLU A 6 4.06 11.62 -14.38
C GLU A 6 3.20 11.61 -13.11
N HIS A 7 2.07 10.88 -13.11
CA HIS A 7 1.19 10.80 -11.95
C HIS A 7 1.87 10.13 -10.74
N TYR A 8 2.67 9.08 -10.99
CA TYR A 8 3.44 8.43 -9.93
C TYR A 8 4.57 9.34 -9.41
N GLU A 9 5.22 10.07 -10.32
CA GLU A 9 6.29 11.02 -9.99
C GLU A 9 5.77 12.21 -9.17
N GLU A 10 4.63 12.77 -9.54
CA GLU A 10 3.98 13.87 -8.81
C GLU A 10 3.59 13.43 -7.39
N ALA A 11 2.96 12.27 -7.24
CA ALA A 11 2.62 11.72 -5.94
C ALA A 11 3.86 11.46 -5.08
N ALA A 12 4.90 10.87 -5.67
CA ALA A 12 6.16 10.60 -4.96
C ALA A 12 6.88 11.90 -4.57
N ALA A 13 6.90 12.91 -5.43
CA ALA A 13 7.49 14.22 -5.13
C ALA A 13 6.75 14.91 -3.99
N TYR A 14 5.42 14.88 -4.00
CA TYR A 14 4.58 15.46 -2.94
C TYR A 14 4.86 14.83 -1.57
N ILE A 15 4.95 13.50 -1.52
CA ILE A 15 5.27 12.77 -0.29
C ILE A 15 6.70 13.06 0.15
N ARG A 16 7.66 13.10 -0.78
CA ARG A 16 9.09 13.34 -0.49
C ARG A 16 9.33 14.67 0.20
N LEU A 17 8.59 15.70 -0.16
CA LEU A 17 8.68 17.03 0.48
C LEU A 17 8.18 17.03 1.94
N ARG A 18 7.48 15.97 2.37
CA ARG A 18 6.89 15.84 3.71
C ARG A 18 7.55 14.75 4.54
N MET A 19 8.52 14.04 3.96
CA MET A 19 9.32 13.06 4.71
C MET A 19 10.48 13.77 5.42
N THR A 20 10.69 13.44 6.66
CA THR A 20 11.93 13.80 7.40
C THR A 20 13.02 12.78 7.14
N GLU A 21 12.64 11.53 6.90
CA GLU A 21 13.52 10.39 6.70
C GLU A 21 12.91 9.44 5.66
N ARG A 22 13.76 8.74 4.92
CA ARG A 22 13.29 7.78 3.90
C ARG A 22 12.79 6.50 4.57
N PRO A 23 11.54 6.09 4.33
CA PRO A 23 11.01 4.86 4.89
C PRO A 23 11.75 3.62 4.37
N GLU A 24 12.09 2.71 5.26
CA GLU A 24 12.64 1.39 4.91
C GLU A 24 11.54 0.40 4.57
N VAL A 25 10.38 0.57 5.20
CA VAL A 25 9.22 -0.31 5.08
C VAL A 25 7.94 0.49 4.88
N CYS A 26 7.06 -0.01 4.04
CA CYS A 26 5.67 0.45 3.98
C CYS A 26 4.75 -0.64 4.56
N LEU A 27 3.95 -0.26 5.55
CA LEU A 27 2.91 -1.11 6.12
C LEU A 27 1.55 -0.67 5.60
N VAL A 28 0.79 -1.60 5.03
CA VAL A 28 -0.59 -1.37 4.61
C VAL A 28 -1.51 -2.02 5.62
N LEU A 29 -2.18 -1.20 6.43
CA LEU A 29 -3.00 -1.68 7.53
C LEU A 29 -4.40 -2.10 7.04
N GLY A 30 -4.73 -3.35 7.30
CA GLY A 30 -6.07 -3.89 7.12
C GLY A 30 -6.96 -3.69 8.34
N SER A 31 -8.17 -4.26 8.28
CA SER A 31 -9.17 -4.18 9.35
C SER A 31 -8.62 -4.69 10.68
N GLY A 32 -8.87 -3.92 11.75
CA GLY A 32 -8.45 -4.24 13.10
C GLY A 32 -7.06 -3.72 13.49
N LEU A 33 -6.21 -3.32 12.53
CA LEU A 33 -4.83 -2.87 12.80
C LEU A 33 -4.64 -1.34 12.71
N GLY A 34 -5.72 -0.57 12.51
CA GLY A 34 -5.63 0.89 12.34
C GLY A 34 -4.91 1.64 13.47
N ARG A 35 -5.01 1.12 14.70
CA ARG A 35 -4.35 1.71 15.88
C ARG A 35 -2.82 1.71 15.79
N LEU A 36 -2.22 0.80 15.02
CA LEU A 36 -0.77 0.77 14.82
C LEU A 36 -0.25 2.07 14.17
N ALA A 37 -1.07 2.77 13.41
CA ALA A 37 -0.71 4.08 12.84
C ALA A 37 -0.53 5.17 13.92
N GLU A 38 -1.11 4.99 15.11
CA GLU A 38 -0.99 5.91 16.25
C GLU A 38 0.29 5.67 17.05
N GLU A 39 0.95 4.53 16.84
CA GLU A 39 2.21 4.17 17.49
C GLU A 39 3.44 4.67 16.71
N VAL A 40 3.24 5.33 15.57
CA VAL A 40 4.33 5.91 14.78
C VAL A 40 4.87 7.15 15.49
N GLU A 41 6.14 7.11 15.85
CA GLU A 41 6.88 8.18 16.50
C GLU A 41 7.29 9.24 15.47
N ASP A 42 7.41 10.52 15.90
CA ASP A 42 7.76 11.66 15.05
C ASP A 42 6.88 11.77 13.80
N ALA A 43 5.61 11.45 13.94
CA ALA A 43 4.69 11.20 12.83
C ALA A 43 4.29 12.47 12.09
N GLY A 44 4.52 12.47 10.77
CA GLY A 44 3.84 13.31 9.80
C GLY A 44 2.66 12.56 9.19
N SER A 45 1.48 13.16 9.13
CA SER A 45 0.27 12.54 8.56
C SER A 45 -0.19 13.29 7.33
N ILE A 46 -0.47 12.57 6.25
CA ILE A 46 -0.92 13.11 4.96
C ILE A 46 -2.23 12.41 4.59
N PRO A 47 -3.38 13.12 4.52
CA PRO A 47 -4.61 12.57 3.97
C PRO A 47 -4.38 12.06 2.54
N TYR A 48 -4.99 10.93 2.16
CA TYR A 48 -4.83 10.41 0.79
C TYR A 48 -5.36 11.38 -0.26
N GLU A 49 -6.39 12.13 0.05
CA GLU A 49 -6.98 13.13 -0.85
C GLU A 49 -6.07 14.31 -1.16
N ASP A 50 -5.07 14.55 -0.31
CA ASP A 50 -4.06 15.60 -0.53
C ASP A 50 -2.92 15.12 -1.42
N ILE A 51 -2.71 13.79 -1.54
CA ILE A 51 -1.66 13.22 -2.38
C ILE A 51 -2.15 13.21 -3.84
N PRO A 52 -1.44 13.85 -4.77
CA PRO A 52 -1.82 13.85 -6.17
C PRO A 52 -2.10 12.44 -6.70
N HIS A 53 -3.22 12.27 -7.40
CA HIS A 53 -3.64 11.04 -8.08
C HIS A 53 -3.93 9.83 -7.17
N PHE A 54 -3.83 9.97 -5.84
CA PHE A 54 -4.27 8.92 -4.94
C PHE A 54 -5.80 8.77 -5.02
N PRO A 55 -6.31 7.52 -5.02
CA PRO A 55 -7.76 7.31 -4.90
C PRO A 55 -8.24 7.73 -3.51
N ARG A 56 -9.52 8.04 -3.40
CA ARG A 56 -10.15 8.31 -2.10
C ARG A 56 -10.59 7.00 -1.46
N SER A 57 -10.28 6.84 -0.17
CA SER A 57 -10.86 5.73 0.59
C SER A 57 -12.31 6.05 0.92
N THR A 58 -13.25 5.19 0.49
CA THR A 58 -14.68 5.35 0.75
C THR A 58 -15.17 4.50 1.91
N VAL A 59 -14.31 3.65 2.46
CA VAL A 59 -14.63 2.75 3.57
C VAL A 59 -14.53 3.49 4.90
N ALA A 60 -15.65 3.62 5.60
CA ALA A 60 -15.75 4.39 6.85
C ALA A 60 -14.79 3.94 7.99
N SER A 61 -14.32 2.68 7.94
CA SER A 61 -13.38 2.13 8.92
C SER A 61 -11.90 2.44 8.61
N HIS A 62 -11.61 3.09 7.49
CA HIS A 62 -10.26 3.45 7.08
C HIS A 62 -10.01 4.94 7.29
N ALA A 63 -8.94 5.27 8.02
CA ALA A 63 -8.58 6.67 8.29
C ALA A 63 -8.16 7.45 7.03
N GLY A 64 -7.83 6.73 5.93
CA GLY A 64 -7.54 7.33 4.63
C GLY A 64 -6.31 8.25 4.65
N ARG A 65 -5.25 7.87 5.35
CA ARG A 65 -4.05 8.70 5.49
C ARG A 65 -2.75 7.88 5.42
N LEU A 66 -1.71 8.51 4.93
CA LEU A 66 -0.34 8.04 4.99
C LEU A 66 0.35 8.67 6.20
N VAL A 67 0.90 7.84 7.08
CA VAL A 67 1.68 8.28 8.24
C VAL A 67 3.14 7.97 8.00
N LEU A 68 4.00 8.98 8.13
CA LEU A 68 5.44 8.89 7.92
C LEU A 68 6.15 9.18 9.25
N GLY A 69 7.06 8.34 9.65
CA GLY A 69 7.79 8.49 10.92
C GLY A 69 8.57 7.25 11.26
N ARG A 70 8.71 6.98 12.54
CA ARG A 70 9.42 5.79 13.02
C ARG A 70 8.45 4.83 13.73
N LEU A 71 8.56 3.55 13.42
CA LEU A 71 7.86 2.49 14.12
C LEU A 71 8.89 1.54 14.73
N ASN A 72 8.88 1.41 16.05
CA ASN A 72 9.92 0.69 16.80
C ASN A 72 11.34 1.12 16.39
N GLY A 73 11.55 2.44 16.29
CA GLY A 73 12.85 3.04 15.95
C GLY A 73 13.28 2.88 14.48
N ARG A 74 12.44 2.31 13.58
CA ARG A 74 12.73 2.15 12.14
C ARG A 74 11.91 3.13 11.31
N PRO A 75 12.52 3.78 10.30
CA PRO A 75 11.79 4.63 9.38
C PRO A 75 10.70 3.85 8.64
N ALA A 76 9.46 4.31 8.74
CA ALA A 76 8.30 3.62 8.20
C ALA A 76 7.33 4.57 7.51
N ALA A 77 6.67 4.06 6.49
CA ALA A 77 5.46 4.62 5.91
C ALA A 77 4.29 3.70 6.28
N VAL A 78 3.27 4.22 6.94
CA VAL A 78 2.13 3.45 7.38
C VAL A 78 0.88 3.95 6.66
N MET A 79 0.31 3.11 5.84
CA MET A 79 -0.97 3.36 5.17
C MET A 79 -2.10 2.97 6.14
N ALA A 80 -2.72 3.97 6.78
CA ALA A 80 -3.86 3.79 7.67
C ALA A 80 -5.15 3.62 6.85
N GLY A 81 -5.35 2.44 6.33
CA GLY A 81 -6.37 2.07 5.38
C GLY A 81 -5.81 1.82 3.97
N ARG A 82 -6.64 1.26 3.11
CA ARG A 82 -6.31 0.90 1.74
C ARG A 82 -7.49 1.08 0.81
N PHE A 83 -7.24 0.91 -0.49
CA PHE A 83 -8.26 0.96 -1.54
C PHE A 83 -8.67 -0.45 -1.93
N HIS A 84 -9.96 -0.65 -2.26
CA HIS A 84 -10.49 -1.97 -2.58
C HIS A 84 -11.10 -2.00 -3.97
N TYR A 85 -11.01 -3.15 -4.62
CA TYR A 85 -11.60 -3.37 -5.93
C TYR A 85 -13.12 -3.22 -5.93
N TYR A 86 -13.78 -3.64 -4.85
CA TYR A 86 -15.24 -3.51 -4.71
C TYR A 86 -15.73 -2.06 -4.56
N GLU A 87 -14.83 -1.09 -4.31
CA GLU A 87 -15.17 0.35 -4.32
C GLU A 87 -15.36 0.89 -5.75
N GLY A 88 -15.16 0.05 -6.79
CA GLY A 88 -15.30 0.42 -8.20
C GLY A 88 -13.99 0.89 -8.86
N TYR A 89 -12.89 0.86 -8.15
CA TYR A 89 -11.57 1.21 -8.69
C TYR A 89 -10.98 0.08 -9.55
N SER A 90 -10.19 0.46 -10.56
CA SER A 90 -9.40 -0.49 -11.34
C SER A 90 -8.27 -1.10 -10.50
N MET A 91 -7.77 -2.28 -10.90
CA MET A 91 -6.60 -2.91 -10.28
C MET A 91 -5.38 -1.98 -10.30
N GLU A 92 -5.18 -1.23 -11.39
CA GLU A 92 -4.10 -0.26 -11.50
C GLU A 92 -4.24 0.89 -10.48
N THR A 93 -5.46 1.36 -10.27
CA THR A 93 -5.74 2.43 -9.29
C THR A 93 -5.52 1.98 -7.87
N ILE A 94 -6.02 0.82 -7.47
CA ILE A 94 -5.86 0.33 -6.08
C ILE A 94 -4.43 -0.04 -5.73
N THR A 95 -3.59 -0.32 -6.73
CA THR A 95 -2.16 -0.63 -6.54
C THR A 95 -1.23 0.55 -6.85
N PHE A 96 -1.78 1.74 -7.13
CA PHE A 96 -1.04 2.95 -7.47
C PHE A 96 0.07 3.24 -6.45
N TYR A 97 -0.25 3.13 -5.16
CA TYR A 97 0.68 3.37 -4.06
C TYR A 97 1.92 2.48 -4.11
N VAL A 98 1.84 1.27 -4.65
CA VAL A 98 2.99 0.33 -4.73
C VAL A 98 4.11 0.94 -5.57
N ARG A 99 3.75 1.51 -6.72
CA ARG A 99 4.69 2.19 -7.62
C ARG A 99 5.22 3.49 -7.01
N VAL A 100 4.36 4.23 -6.31
CA VAL A 100 4.79 5.43 -5.57
C VAL A 100 5.81 5.07 -4.49
N MET A 101 5.57 4.01 -3.71
CA MET A 101 6.52 3.53 -2.70
C MET A 101 7.85 3.07 -3.33
N HIS A 102 7.81 2.46 -4.51
CA HIS A 102 9.01 2.13 -5.27
C HIS A 102 9.83 3.40 -5.62
N LEU A 103 9.17 4.46 -6.11
CA LEU A 103 9.84 5.74 -6.41
C LEU A 103 10.40 6.43 -5.16
N LEU A 104 9.80 6.20 -4.00
CA LEU A 104 10.32 6.63 -2.70
C LEU A 104 11.45 5.71 -2.19
N GLN A 105 11.82 4.68 -2.96
CA GLN A 105 12.86 3.70 -2.64
C GLN A 105 12.57 2.87 -1.38
N VAL A 106 11.32 2.67 -1.04
CA VAL A 106 10.90 1.73 0.01
C VAL A 106 11.31 0.32 -0.41
N LYS A 107 11.94 -0.43 0.49
CA LYS A 107 12.53 -1.75 0.18
C LYS A 107 11.61 -2.91 0.55
N LYS A 108 10.70 -2.70 1.50
CA LYS A 108 9.81 -3.74 2.02
C LYS A 108 8.38 -3.24 2.05
N LEU A 109 7.48 -4.07 1.54
CA LEU A 109 6.05 -3.82 1.60
C LEU A 109 5.40 -4.93 2.42
N LEU A 110 4.78 -4.56 3.53
CA LEU A 110 4.02 -5.46 4.39
C LEU A 110 2.53 -5.13 4.24
N ILE A 111 1.78 -6.06 3.68
CA ILE A 111 0.34 -5.90 3.47
C ILE A 111 -0.39 -6.80 4.45
N THR A 112 -1.36 -6.25 5.18
CA THR A 112 -2.16 -6.99 6.14
C THR A 112 -3.63 -7.00 5.73
N ASN A 113 -4.32 -8.08 6.01
CA ASN A 113 -5.77 -8.20 5.82
C ASN A 113 -6.39 -9.13 6.86
N ALA A 114 -7.63 -8.88 7.21
CA ALA A 114 -8.43 -9.85 7.93
C ALA A 114 -9.01 -10.88 6.96
N ALA A 115 -9.08 -12.15 7.38
CA ALA A 115 -9.69 -13.23 6.61
C ALA A 115 -10.34 -14.26 7.55
N GLY A 116 -11.33 -15.00 7.04
CA GLY A 116 -11.86 -16.15 7.72
C GLY A 116 -10.85 -17.31 7.68
N GLY A 117 -10.62 -17.94 8.82
CA GLY A 117 -9.76 -19.12 8.92
C GLY A 117 -10.49 -20.38 8.43
N VAL A 118 -9.88 -21.13 7.51
CA VAL A 118 -10.35 -22.45 7.06
C VAL A 118 -9.67 -23.56 7.88
N ASN A 119 -8.44 -23.33 8.32
CA ASN A 119 -7.73 -24.27 9.17
C ASN A 119 -8.31 -24.26 10.58
N GLU A 120 -8.79 -25.42 11.04
CA GLU A 120 -9.45 -25.59 12.34
C GLU A 120 -8.54 -25.33 13.56
N SER A 121 -7.23 -25.35 13.36
CA SER A 121 -6.26 -25.01 14.41
C SER A 121 -6.14 -23.51 14.68
N PHE A 122 -6.61 -22.65 13.76
CA PHE A 122 -6.53 -21.21 13.91
C PHE A 122 -7.59 -20.68 14.87
N ARG A 123 -7.20 -19.67 15.64
CA ARG A 123 -8.06 -18.95 16.58
C ARG A 123 -8.18 -17.49 16.14
N VAL A 124 -9.26 -16.85 16.57
CA VAL A 124 -9.43 -15.40 16.36
C VAL A 124 -8.26 -14.64 16.98
N GLY A 125 -7.59 -13.82 16.17
CA GLY A 125 -6.40 -13.07 16.57
C GLY A 125 -5.07 -13.67 16.15
N ASP A 126 -5.06 -14.90 15.61
CA ASP A 126 -3.83 -15.50 15.09
C ASP A 126 -3.35 -14.77 13.84
N PHE A 127 -2.03 -14.69 13.69
CA PHE A 127 -1.39 -14.19 12.48
C PHE A 127 -0.98 -15.38 11.59
N MET A 128 -1.32 -15.26 10.30
CA MET A 128 -0.90 -16.21 9.29
C MET A 128 -0.06 -15.51 8.24
N LEU A 129 1.18 -15.96 8.07
CA LEU A 129 2.05 -15.46 6.98
C LEU A 129 1.70 -16.19 5.69
N ILE A 130 1.28 -15.41 4.68
CA ILE A 130 1.04 -15.94 3.33
C ILE A 130 2.39 -16.17 2.65
N THR A 131 2.63 -17.38 2.18
CA THR A 131 3.88 -17.75 1.49
C THR A 131 3.68 -17.85 -0.02
N ASP A 132 2.45 -18.08 -0.48
CA ASP A 132 2.12 -18.18 -1.90
C ASP A 132 0.63 -17.89 -2.15
N HIS A 133 0.26 -17.69 -3.43
CA HIS A 133 -1.08 -17.38 -3.87
C HIS A 133 -1.52 -18.23 -5.07
N LEU A 134 -2.77 -18.69 -5.03
CA LEU A 134 -3.47 -19.18 -6.22
C LEU A 134 -4.42 -18.09 -6.72
N LYS A 135 -4.14 -17.56 -7.91
CA LYS A 135 -4.94 -16.48 -8.50
C LYS A 135 -5.96 -17.05 -9.50
N PHE A 136 -7.24 -16.95 -9.18
CA PHE A 136 -8.34 -17.43 -10.04
C PHE A 136 -9.05 -16.33 -10.83
N PHE A 137 -8.78 -15.06 -10.60
CA PHE A 137 -9.38 -13.97 -11.36
C PHE A 137 -8.43 -13.42 -12.44
N THR A 138 -9.02 -12.94 -13.54
CA THR A 138 -8.28 -12.61 -14.76
C THR A 138 -7.69 -11.20 -14.78
N ASP A 139 -8.20 -10.28 -13.96
CA ASP A 139 -7.71 -8.89 -13.94
C ASP A 139 -6.35 -8.78 -13.25
N SER A 140 -5.55 -7.79 -13.68
CA SER A 140 -4.19 -7.61 -13.19
C SER A 140 -3.76 -6.15 -13.26
N PRO A 141 -3.06 -5.62 -12.23
CA PRO A 141 -2.48 -4.28 -12.28
C PRO A 141 -1.32 -4.17 -13.30
N ALA A 142 -0.81 -5.30 -13.77
CA ALA A 142 0.22 -5.35 -14.82
C ALA A 142 -0.35 -5.33 -16.24
N ARG A 143 -1.70 -5.26 -16.40
CA ARG A 143 -2.36 -5.14 -17.69
C ARG A 143 -2.14 -3.74 -18.27
N GLY A 144 -1.84 -3.65 -19.56
CA GLY A 144 -1.67 -2.37 -20.26
C GLY A 144 -0.24 -2.13 -20.72
N ALA A 145 0.14 -0.88 -20.89
CA ALA A 145 1.50 -0.50 -21.30
C ALA A 145 2.52 -0.82 -20.19
N ALA A 146 3.67 -1.37 -20.58
CA ALA A 146 4.77 -1.53 -19.64
C ALA A 146 5.37 -0.16 -19.31
N LEU A 147 5.74 0.03 -18.06
CA LEU A 147 6.47 1.21 -17.59
C LEU A 147 7.88 0.73 -17.17
N PRO A 148 8.92 0.94 -18.02
CA PRO A 148 10.25 0.39 -17.78
C PRO A 148 10.88 0.80 -16.45
N ALA A 149 10.47 1.95 -15.90
CA ALA A 149 10.92 2.41 -14.58
C ALA A 149 10.55 1.47 -13.42
N PHE A 150 9.57 0.58 -13.62
CA PHE A 150 9.12 -0.37 -12.62
C PHE A 150 9.53 -1.82 -12.91
N GLY A 151 10.45 -2.02 -13.85
CA GLY A 151 10.98 -3.33 -14.21
C GLY A 151 10.42 -3.92 -15.50
N GLU A 152 10.71 -5.17 -15.73
CA GLU A 152 10.31 -5.88 -16.93
C GLU A 152 8.81 -6.20 -16.93
N ARG A 153 8.25 -6.37 -18.13
CA ARG A 153 6.83 -6.73 -18.32
C ARG A 153 6.51 -8.11 -17.75
N PHE A 154 7.41 -9.05 -17.90
CA PHE A 154 7.29 -10.40 -17.39
C PHE A 154 8.28 -10.57 -16.24
N PHE A 155 7.77 -10.44 -15.03
CA PHE A 155 8.56 -10.56 -13.82
C PHE A 155 8.52 -12.01 -13.31
N ASP A 156 9.65 -12.44 -12.77
CA ASP A 156 9.78 -13.75 -12.13
C ASP A 156 8.93 -13.81 -10.86
N LEU A 157 8.16 -14.88 -10.73
CA LEU A 157 7.30 -15.16 -9.57
C LEU A 157 7.79 -16.40 -8.78
N SER A 158 8.95 -16.98 -9.15
CA SER A 158 9.52 -18.13 -8.45
C SER A 158 10.25 -17.76 -7.16
#